data_f3f8815e3d179b1413b3dbcc52274167
#
_entry.id   f3f8815e3d179b1413b3dbcc52274167
#
_cell.length_a   1.000
_cell.length_b   1.000
_cell.length_c   1.000
_cell.angle_alpha   90.00
_cell.angle_beta   90.00
_cell.angle_gamma   90.00
#
_symmetry.space_group_name_H-M   'P 1'
#
loop_
_entity.id
_entity.type
_entity.pdbx_description
1 polymer ?
#
loop_
_entity_poly.entity_id
_entity_poly.type
_entity_poly.pdbx_seq_one_letter_code
_entity_poly.pdbx_strand_id
1 'polypeptide(L)'
;MITVSEVRILQKNYEMRFIMDTKKEQITIAIGGALLGIIAVALSYFGNPANMGFCIACFIRDSAGALGLHRAAAVEYLRPEIIGVVLGAFLISIGRKEFSAKGGSSPLTRFIMGFFVMIGCLMFLGCPFRMLLRLAGGDFNALFGLAGFACGIGCGVFFLTRGYSLKRTYRQSTSEGIIFPVLQVVFLILL
;
A
#
# COMPACT_ATOMS: atom_id res chain seq x y z
N MET A 1 31.24 22.54 31.85
CA MET A 1 31.97 22.68 30.57
C MET A 1 32.03 21.30 29.94
N ILE A 2 31.20 21.02 28.94
CA ILE A 2 31.19 19.72 28.28
C ILE A 2 32.44 19.63 27.42
N THR A 3 33.26 18.63 27.61
CA THR A 3 34.51 18.45 26.84
C THR A 3 34.22 17.99 25.41
N VAL A 4 35.07 18.40 24.47
CA VAL A 4 34.94 18.02 23.03
C VAL A 4 34.91 16.49 22.87
N SER A 5 35.53 15.73 23.77
CA SER A 5 35.46 14.27 23.79
C SER A 5 34.08 13.72 24.15
N GLU A 6 33.36 14.35 25.08
CA GLU A 6 32.00 13.95 25.46
C GLU A 6 31.00 14.20 24.34
N VAL A 7 31.11 15.33 23.63
CA VAL A 7 30.27 15.63 22.45
C VAL A 7 30.49 14.59 21.35
N ARG A 8 31.74 14.19 21.11
CA ARG A 8 32.08 13.17 20.09
C ARG A 8 31.55 11.79 20.46
N ILE A 9 31.55 11.42 21.73
CA ILE A 9 30.99 10.15 22.22
C ILE A 9 29.46 10.15 22.08
N LEU A 10 28.80 11.24 22.43
CA LEU A 10 27.34 11.39 22.26
C LEU A 10 26.91 11.31 20.78
N GLN A 11 27.67 11.97 19.92
CA GLN A 11 27.41 11.96 18.47
C GLN A 11 27.59 10.56 17.88
N LYS A 12 28.63 9.85 18.25
CA LYS A 12 28.90 8.46 17.86
C LYS A 12 27.84 7.50 18.38
N ASN A 13 27.34 7.69 19.61
CA ASN A 13 26.25 6.88 20.15
C ASN A 13 24.92 7.15 19.47
N TYR A 14 24.65 8.40 19.06
CA TYR A 14 23.47 8.77 18.30
C TYR A 14 23.49 8.13 16.90
N GLU A 15 24.60 8.21 16.19
CA GLU A 15 24.76 7.56 14.87
C GLU A 15 24.62 6.03 14.96
N MET A 16 25.21 5.39 15.97
CA MET A 16 25.05 3.94 16.17
C MET A 16 23.60 3.54 16.47
N ARG A 17 22.89 4.31 17.28
CA ARG A 17 21.45 4.06 17.54
C ARG A 17 20.62 4.20 16.27
N PHE A 18 20.88 5.24 15.50
CA PHE A 18 20.19 5.47 14.22
C PHE A 18 20.43 4.31 13.24
N ILE A 19 21.68 3.85 13.10
CA ILE A 19 22.01 2.70 12.23
C ILE A 19 21.38 1.40 12.74
N MET A 20 21.33 1.16 14.04
CA MET A 20 20.72 -0.04 14.61
C MET A 20 19.20 -0.03 14.47
N ASP A 21 18.54 1.12 14.64
CA ASP A 21 17.09 1.25 14.39
C ASP A 21 16.76 1.02 12.93
N THR A 22 17.53 1.60 12.02
CA THR A 22 17.36 1.38 10.57
C THR A 22 17.50 -0.10 10.18
N LYS A 23 18.48 -0.81 10.76
CA LYS A 23 18.64 -2.26 10.51
C LYS A 23 17.47 -3.09 11.04
N LYS A 24 16.98 -2.78 12.23
CA LYS A 24 15.80 -3.47 12.79
C LYS A 24 14.55 -3.23 11.94
N GLU A 25 14.34 -2.00 11.50
CA GLU A 25 13.24 -1.67 10.58
C GLU A 25 13.36 -2.42 9.25
N GLN A 26 14.56 -2.48 8.67
CA GLN A 26 14.80 -3.21 7.42
C GLN A 26 14.52 -4.72 7.58
N ILE A 27 14.96 -5.33 8.67
CA ILE A 27 14.70 -6.75 8.96
C ILE A 27 13.19 -6.97 9.15
N THR A 28 12.51 -6.09 9.88
CA THR A 28 11.05 -6.20 10.08
C THR A 28 10.29 -6.10 8.76
N ILE A 29 10.68 -5.18 7.88
CA ILE A 29 10.11 -5.03 6.54
C ILE A 29 10.38 -6.27 5.69
N ALA A 30 11.61 -6.81 5.73
CA ALA A 30 11.97 -8.01 4.98
C ALA A 30 11.17 -9.23 5.46
N ILE A 31 11.02 -9.43 6.76
CA ILE A 31 10.20 -10.50 7.34
C ILE A 31 8.73 -10.32 6.93
N GLY A 32 8.19 -9.10 7.04
CA GLY A 32 6.83 -8.79 6.61
C GLY A 32 6.61 -9.08 5.13
N GLY A 33 7.54 -8.70 4.27
CA GLY A 33 7.51 -9.01 2.84
C GLY A 33 7.56 -10.51 2.54
N ALA A 34 8.41 -11.25 3.24
CA ALA A 34 8.51 -12.71 3.11
C ALA A 34 7.21 -13.41 3.55
N LEU A 35 6.61 -12.99 4.66
CA LEU A 35 5.32 -13.51 5.12
C LEU A 35 4.20 -13.23 4.10
N LEU A 36 4.13 -12.01 3.57
CA LEU A 36 3.16 -11.66 2.52
C LEU A 36 3.36 -12.52 1.26
N GLY A 37 4.60 -12.79 0.87
CA GLY A 37 4.91 -13.68 -0.25
C GLY A 37 4.42 -15.10 -0.01
N ILE A 38 4.66 -15.68 1.16
CA ILE A 38 4.20 -17.01 1.55
C ILE A 38 2.67 -17.07 1.53
N ILE A 39 2.00 -16.07 2.11
CA ILE A 39 0.53 -16.00 2.14
C ILE A 39 -0.02 -15.87 0.70
N ALA A 40 0.60 -15.10 -0.17
CA ALA A 40 0.18 -14.97 -1.56
C ALA A 40 0.23 -16.31 -2.32
N VAL A 41 1.26 -17.12 -2.10
CA VAL A 41 1.39 -18.46 -2.66
C VAL A 41 0.32 -19.40 -2.07
N ALA A 42 0.12 -19.36 -0.75
CA ALA A 42 -0.92 -20.14 -0.10
C ALA A 42 -2.33 -19.81 -0.62
N LEU A 43 -2.65 -18.52 -0.78
CA LEU A 43 -3.92 -18.07 -1.36
C LEU A 43 -4.13 -18.64 -2.78
N SER A 44 -3.08 -18.64 -3.60
CA SER A 44 -3.16 -19.25 -4.94
C SER A 44 -3.40 -20.76 -4.87
N TYR A 45 -2.82 -21.45 -3.90
CA TYR A 45 -3.07 -22.88 -3.66
C TYR A 45 -4.51 -23.15 -3.23
N PHE A 46 -5.12 -22.27 -2.44
CA PHE A 46 -6.51 -22.39 -1.99
C PHE A 46 -7.55 -21.89 -3.01
N GLY A 47 -7.16 -21.60 -4.25
CA GLY A 47 -8.09 -21.28 -5.34
C GLY A 47 -8.19 -19.81 -5.73
N ASN A 48 -7.39 -18.93 -5.12
CA ASN A 48 -7.30 -17.56 -5.59
C ASN A 48 -6.63 -17.54 -6.99
N PRO A 49 -7.13 -16.75 -7.95
CA PRO A 49 -6.53 -16.67 -9.27
C PRO A 49 -5.03 -16.36 -9.22
N ALA A 50 -4.25 -17.04 -10.07
CA ALA A 50 -2.80 -16.92 -10.10
C ALA A 50 -2.33 -15.45 -10.19
N ASN A 51 -1.33 -15.10 -9.41
CA ASN A 51 -0.73 -13.76 -9.35
C ASN A 51 -1.70 -12.64 -8.94
N MET A 52 -2.83 -12.94 -8.32
CA MET A 52 -3.84 -11.96 -7.90
C MET A 52 -3.95 -11.76 -6.38
N GLY A 53 -3.20 -12.48 -5.56
CA GLY A 53 -3.12 -12.23 -4.11
C GLY A 53 -2.74 -10.78 -3.83
N PHE A 54 -3.36 -10.13 -2.87
CA PHE A 54 -3.07 -8.74 -2.45
C PHE A 54 -3.13 -7.67 -3.55
N CYS A 55 -3.86 -7.91 -4.65
CA CYS A 55 -4.01 -6.92 -5.70
C CYS A 55 -5.13 -5.92 -5.41
N ILE A 56 -4.78 -4.69 -5.03
CA ILE A 56 -5.74 -3.62 -4.68
C ILE A 56 -6.60 -3.20 -5.89
N ALA A 57 -5.99 -3.08 -7.08
CA ALA A 57 -6.74 -2.76 -8.29
C ALA A 57 -7.74 -3.88 -8.65
N CYS A 58 -7.34 -5.15 -8.43
CA CYS A 58 -8.25 -6.28 -8.61
C CYS A 58 -9.40 -6.24 -7.59
N PHE A 59 -9.13 -5.89 -6.33
CA PHE A 59 -10.16 -5.74 -5.31
C PHE A 59 -11.23 -4.73 -5.71
N ILE A 60 -10.84 -3.55 -6.21
CA ILE A 60 -11.80 -2.51 -6.66
C ILE A 60 -12.62 -3.02 -7.84
N ARG A 61 -11.98 -3.66 -8.83
CA ARG A 61 -12.67 -4.24 -9.99
C ARG A 61 -13.66 -5.34 -9.56
N ASP A 62 -13.22 -6.27 -8.73
CA ASP A 62 -13.99 -7.44 -8.35
C ASP A 62 -15.14 -7.05 -7.42
N SER A 63 -14.93 -6.06 -6.54
CA SER A 63 -16.01 -5.44 -5.74
C SER A 63 -17.06 -4.77 -6.63
N ALA A 64 -16.64 -4.07 -7.69
CA ALA A 64 -17.56 -3.49 -8.66
C ALA A 64 -18.37 -4.58 -9.40
N GLY A 65 -17.75 -5.72 -9.70
CA GLY A 65 -18.43 -6.90 -10.25
C GLY A 65 -19.43 -7.52 -9.30
N ALA A 66 -19.06 -7.71 -8.03
CA ALA A 66 -19.94 -8.21 -6.99
C ALA A 66 -21.17 -7.32 -6.76
N LEU A 67 -21.02 -5.99 -6.99
CA LEU A 67 -22.11 -5.02 -6.96
C LEU A 67 -22.93 -4.97 -8.28
N GLY A 68 -22.60 -5.81 -9.26
CA GLY A 68 -23.32 -5.88 -10.53
C GLY A 68 -22.99 -4.78 -11.53
N LEU A 69 -21.92 -4.00 -11.32
CA LEU A 69 -21.53 -2.91 -12.21
C LEU A 69 -20.83 -3.40 -13.50
N HIS A 70 -20.42 -4.66 -13.55
CA HIS A 70 -19.96 -5.34 -14.76
C HIS A 70 -20.35 -6.82 -14.72
N ARG A 71 -20.25 -7.52 -15.87
CA ARG A 71 -20.63 -8.93 -16.04
C ARG A 71 -19.46 -9.77 -16.52
N ALA A 72 -18.48 -9.97 -15.64
CA ALA A 72 -17.32 -10.83 -15.91
C ALA A 72 -17.24 -11.89 -14.82
N ALA A 73 -17.95 -13.00 -14.98
CA ALA A 73 -18.21 -14.04 -13.97
C ALA A 73 -16.97 -14.50 -13.17
N ALA A 74 -15.80 -14.53 -13.80
CA ALA A 74 -14.56 -14.93 -13.15
C ALA A 74 -14.06 -13.94 -12.07
N VAL A 75 -14.64 -12.74 -11.98
CA VAL A 75 -14.17 -11.63 -11.14
C VAL A 75 -15.34 -10.88 -10.46
N GLU A 76 -16.49 -11.53 -10.35
CA GLU A 76 -17.68 -11.03 -9.67
C GLU A 76 -17.73 -11.55 -8.22
N TYR A 77 -16.69 -11.31 -7.42
CA TYR A 77 -16.65 -11.74 -6.03
C TYR A 77 -15.88 -10.75 -5.14
N LEU A 78 -16.23 -10.71 -3.87
CA LEU A 78 -15.50 -9.92 -2.88
C LEU A 78 -14.23 -10.65 -2.45
N ARG A 79 -13.14 -9.91 -2.23
CA ARG A 79 -11.84 -10.46 -1.85
C ARG A 79 -11.60 -10.35 -0.36
N PRO A 80 -11.75 -11.44 0.40
CA PRO A 80 -11.59 -11.41 1.86
C PRO A 80 -10.16 -11.06 2.30
N GLU A 81 -9.14 -11.42 1.51
CA GLU A 81 -7.75 -11.13 1.82
C GLU A 81 -7.46 -9.62 1.90
N ILE A 82 -8.04 -8.81 1.03
CA ILE A 82 -7.85 -7.34 1.06
C ILE A 82 -8.66 -6.72 2.19
N ILE A 83 -9.89 -7.19 2.41
CA ILE A 83 -10.71 -6.77 3.54
C ILE A 83 -9.96 -7.05 4.86
N GLY A 84 -9.37 -8.26 5.00
CA GLY A 84 -8.58 -8.65 6.15
C GLY A 84 -7.36 -7.77 6.40
N VAL A 85 -6.63 -7.40 5.35
CA VAL A 85 -5.48 -6.48 5.46
C VAL A 85 -5.92 -5.11 5.96
N VAL A 86 -7.00 -4.54 5.41
CA VAL A 86 -7.51 -3.21 5.82
C VAL A 86 -7.99 -3.23 7.25
N LEU A 87 -8.80 -4.22 7.63
CA LEU A 87 -9.31 -4.34 8.99
C LEU A 87 -8.20 -4.64 10.00
N GLY A 88 -7.25 -5.49 9.65
CA GLY A 88 -6.08 -5.78 10.48
C GLY A 88 -5.23 -4.55 10.74
N ALA A 89 -4.93 -3.76 9.71
CA ALA A 89 -4.21 -2.50 9.85
C ALA A 89 -4.97 -1.49 10.72
N PHE A 90 -6.29 -1.41 10.54
CA PHE A 90 -7.15 -0.53 11.34
C PHE A 90 -7.15 -0.92 12.82
N LEU A 91 -7.31 -2.21 13.13
CA LEU A 91 -7.29 -2.72 14.51
C LEU A 91 -5.94 -2.47 15.21
N ILE A 92 -4.82 -2.72 14.51
CA ILE A 92 -3.48 -2.45 15.03
C ILE A 92 -3.29 -0.95 15.27
N SER A 93 -3.73 -0.10 14.36
CA SER A 93 -3.63 1.37 14.48
C SER A 93 -4.40 1.91 15.70
N ILE A 94 -5.60 1.36 15.96
CA ILE A 94 -6.38 1.70 17.17
C ILE A 94 -5.67 1.18 18.43
N GLY A 95 -5.22 -0.09 18.42
CA GLY A 95 -4.57 -0.70 19.57
C GLY A 95 -3.29 0.04 19.99
N ARG A 96 -2.55 0.56 19.02
CA ARG A 96 -1.33 1.37 19.25
C ARG A 96 -1.63 2.85 19.51
N LYS A 97 -2.89 3.26 19.48
CA LYS A 97 -3.31 4.68 19.60
C LYS A 97 -2.66 5.61 18.58
N GLU A 98 -2.29 5.07 17.42
CA GLU A 98 -1.66 5.79 16.30
C GLU A 98 -2.70 6.23 15.25
N PHE A 99 -3.96 5.86 15.44
CA PHE A 99 -5.02 6.20 14.50
C PHE A 99 -5.21 7.71 14.38
N SER A 100 -4.99 8.22 13.18
CA SER A 100 -5.09 9.65 12.89
C SER A 100 -5.65 9.85 11.48
N ALA A 101 -6.88 10.34 11.40
CA ALA A 101 -7.47 10.73 10.13
C ALA A 101 -6.78 12.00 9.62
N LYS A 102 -6.07 11.89 8.50
CA LYS A 102 -5.34 13.00 7.88
C LYS A 102 -5.89 13.25 6.48
N GLY A 103 -6.25 14.50 6.22
CA GLY A 103 -6.58 15.01 4.90
C GLY A 103 -5.42 15.80 4.29
N GLY A 104 -5.44 15.99 2.99
CA GLY A 104 -4.39 16.73 2.27
C GLY A 104 -4.98 17.55 1.14
N SER A 105 -4.61 17.26 -0.11
CA SER A 105 -5.12 17.94 -1.31
C SER A 105 -6.64 17.93 -1.45
N SER A 106 -7.17 18.77 -2.34
CA SER A 106 -8.62 18.83 -2.59
C SER A 106 -9.16 17.47 -3.05
N PRO A 107 -10.43 17.13 -2.72
CA PRO A 107 -11.05 15.86 -3.12
C PRO A 107 -11.03 15.65 -4.65
N LEU A 108 -11.24 16.71 -5.42
CA LEU A 108 -11.22 16.66 -6.88
C LEU A 108 -9.84 16.25 -7.42
N THR A 109 -8.77 16.83 -6.88
CA THR A 109 -7.38 16.46 -7.26
C THR A 109 -7.12 14.98 -6.99
N ARG A 110 -7.54 14.47 -5.82
CA ARG A 110 -7.39 13.06 -5.47
C ARG A 110 -8.18 12.14 -6.39
N PHE A 111 -9.40 12.53 -6.74
CA PHE A 111 -10.24 11.78 -7.67
C PHE A 111 -9.58 11.68 -9.05
N ILE A 112 -9.11 12.80 -9.61
CA ILE A 112 -8.43 12.82 -10.92
C ILE A 112 -7.15 11.96 -10.87
N MET A 113 -6.32 12.11 -9.84
CA MET A 113 -5.10 11.31 -9.68
C MET A 113 -5.43 9.82 -9.55
N GLY A 114 -6.44 9.46 -8.76
CA GLY A 114 -6.91 8.08 -8.61
C GLY A 114 -7.41 7.49 -9.94
N PHE A 115 -8.11 8.28 -10.73
CA PHE A 115 -8.56 7.87 -12.07
C PHE A 115 -7.38 7.53 -12.99
N PHE A 116 -6.35 8.38 -13.05
CA PHE A 116 -5.14 8.08 -13.82
C PHE A 116 -4.36 6.88 -13.29
N VAL A 117 -4.28 6.71 -11.97
CA VAL A 117 -3.67 5.52 -11.36
C VAL A 117 -4.42 4.25 -11.79
N MET A 118 -5.76 4.27 -11.80
CA MET A 118 -6.55 3.12 -12.24
C MET A 118 -6.35 2.81 -13.73
N ILE A 119 -6.26 3.83 -14.60
CA ILE A 119 -5.92 3.62 -16.01
C ILE A 119 -4.55 2.93 -16.12
N GLY A 120 -3.52 3.40 -15.40
CA GLY A 120 -2.21 2.76 -15.39
C GLY A 120 -2.27 1.31 -14.90
N CYS A 121 -3.02 1.03 -13.84
CA CYS A 121 -3.21 -0.33 -13.33
C CYS A 121 -3.93 -1.24 -14.34
N LEU A 122 -4.87 -0.72 -15.11
CA LEU A 122 -5.56 -1.48 -16.16
C LEU A 122 -4.65 -1.80 -17.34
N MET A 123 -3.82 -0.85 -17.76
CA MET A 123 -2.85 -1.05 -18.85
C MET A 123 -1.87 -2.19 -18.57
N PHE A 124 -1.39 -2.31 -17.32
CA PHE A 124 -0.46 -3.36 -16.90
C PHE A 124 -1.14 -4.58 -16.27
N LEU A 125 -2.47 -4.62 -16.27
CA LEU A 125 -3.28 -5.70 -15.67
C LEU A 125 -2.99 -5.93 -14.18
N GLY A 126 -2.69 -4.89 -13.43
CA GLY A 126 -2.51 -5.01 -11.99
C GLY A 126 -1.83 -3.82 -11.32
N CYS A 127 -1.91 -3.79 -9.99
CA CYS A 127 -1.16 -2.87 -9.15
C CYS A 127 0.32 -3.29 -9.03
N PRO A 128 1.22 -2.46 -8.47
CA PRO A 128 2.64 -2.81 -8.30
C PRO A 128 2.87 -4.14 -7.56
N PHE A 129 2.04 -4.50 -6.57
CA PHE A 129 2.12 -5.81 -5.90
C PHE A 129 1.89 -6.98 -6.86
N ARG A 130 0.90 -6.85 -7.74
CA ARG A 130 0.65 -7.88 -8.75
C ARG A 130 1.78 -7.98 -9.76
N MET A 131 2.41 -6.86 -10.12
CA MET A 131 3.59 -6.87 -11.01
C MET A 131 4.73 -7.66 -10.38
N LEU A 132 4.99 -7.51 -9.07
CA LEU A 132 6.00 -8.30 -8.36
C LEU A 132 5.66 -9.80 -8.35
N LEU A 133 4.41 -10.15 -8.09
CA LEU A 133 3.95 -11.56 -8.11
C LEU A 133 4.06 -12.16 -9.53
N ARG A 134 3.73 -11.40 -10.57
CA ARG A 134 3.88 -11.83 -11.96
C ARG A 134 5.34 -12.05 -12.33
N LEU A 135 6.24 -11.14 -11.91
CA LEU A 135 7.67 -11.29 -12.14
C LEU A 135 8.22 -12.53 -11.42
N ALA A 136 7.82 -12.76 -10.16
CA ALA A 136 8.16 -13.97 -9.40
C ALA A 136 7.62 -15.25 -10.06
N GLY A 137 6.48 -15.16 -10.75
CA GLY A 137 5.89 -16.25 -11.53
C GLY A 137 6.48 -16.43 -12.94
N GLY A 138 7.54 -15.69 -13.31
CA GLY A 138 8.24 -15.82 -14.59
C GLY A 138 7.68 -14.96 -15.73
N ASP A 139 6.73 -14.07 -15.48
CA ASP A 139 6.23 -13.14 -16.49
C ASP A 139 7.12 -11.89 -16.60
N PHE A 140 8.08 -11.94 -17.52
CA PHE A 140 9.03 -10.85 -17.74
C PHE A 140 8.40 -9.56 -18.30
N ASN A 141 7.17 -9.59 -18.83
CA ASN A 141 6.47 -8.37 -19.24
C ASN A 141 6.20 -7.46 -18.02
N ALA A 142 6.08 -8.02 -16.82
CA ALA A 142 5.94 -7.26 -15.59
C ALA A 142 7.17 -6.38 -15.29
N LEU A 143 8.36 -6.72 -15.80
CA LEU A 143 9.58 -5.93 -15.64
C LEU A 143 9.46 -4.54 -16.28
N PHE A 144 8.88 -4.47 -17.48
CA PHE A 144 8.62 -3.18 -18.15
C PHE A 144 7.64 -2.32 -17.35
N GLY A 145 6.62 -2.95 -16.76
CA GLY A 145 5.68 -2.26 -15.88
C GLY A 145 6.36 -1.71 -14.63
N LEU A 146 7.23 -2.50 -13.99
CA LEU A 146 8.01 -2.05 -12.83
C LEU A 146 9.01 -0.95 -13.18
N ALA A 147 9.66 -1.03 -14.33
CA ALA A 147 10.55 0.02 -14.82
C ALA A 147 9.78 1.34 -15.02
N GLY A 148 8.62 1.29 -15.69
CA GLY A 148 7.75 2.46 -15.84
C GLY A 148 7.28 3.03 -14.50
N PHE A 149 6.94 2.18 -13.53
CA PHE A 149 6.59 2.59 -12.18
C PHE A 149 7.74 3.29 -11.46
N ALA A 150 8.96 2.73 -11.55
CA ALA A 150 10.17 3.34 -10.98
C ALA A 150 10.48 4.70 -11.63
N CYS A 151 10.37 4.81 -12.95
CA CYS A 151 10.51 6.08 -13.66
C CYS A 151 9.46 7.11 -13.22
N GLY A 152 8.21 6.69 -13.04
CA GLY A 152 7.14 7.55 -12.53
C GLY A 152 7.42 8.09 -11.13
N ILE A 153 7.91 7.24 -10.22
CA ILE A 153 8.37 7.65 -8.88
C ILE A 153 9.52 8.65 -9.02
N GLY A 154 10.51 8.37 -9.86
CA GLY A 154 11.65 9.27 -10.11
C GLY A 154 11.21 10.65 -10.60
N CYS A 155 10.27 10.70 -11.54
CA CYS A 155 9.65 11.96 -11.97
C CYS A 155 8.95 12.68 -10.82
N GLY A 156 8.18 11.96 -10.00
CA GLY A 156 7.51 12.52 -8.82
C GLY A 156 8.51 13.13 -7.82
N VAL A 157 9.58 12.42 -7.52
CA VAL A 157 10.67 12.91 -6.65
C VAL A 157 11.32 14.16 -7.24
N PHE A 158 11.58 14.17 -8.55
CA PHE A 158 12.13 15.36 -9.22
C PHE A 158 11.24 16.58 -9.03
N PHE A 159 9.93 16.48 -9.21
CA PHE A 159 9.02 17.61 -8.98
C PHE A 159 8.97 18.03 -7.51
N LEU A 160 8.99 17.08 -6.57
CA LEU A 160 9.04 17.38 -5.13
C LEU A 160 10.32 18.13 -4.75
N THR A 161 11.48 17.75 -5.29
CA THR A 161 12.76 18.44 -5.04
C THR A 161 12.80 19.84 -5.66
N ARG A 162 12.00 20.08 -6.69
CA ARG A 162 11.83 21.41 -7.31
C ARG A 162 10.82 22.29 -6.56
N GLY A 163 10.35 21.87 -5.38
CA GLY A 163 9.46 22.64 -4.52
C GLY A 163 7.97 22.44 -4.80
N TYR A 164 7.60 21.49 -5.65
CA TYR A 164 6.19 21.13 -5.80
C TYR A 164 5.67 20.54 -4.50
N SER A 165 4.54 21.05 -4.01
CA SER A 165 3.88 20.56 -2.82
C SER A 165 2.37 20.53 -3.03
N LEU A 166 1.74 19.41 -2.70
CA LEU A 166 0.27 19.26 -2.67
C LEU A 166 -0.37 20.03 -1.51
N LYS A 167 0.41 20.85 -0.81
CA LYS A 167 0.03 21.65 0.37
C LYS A 167 -0.36 20.84 1.60
N ARG A 168 -0.70 21.57 2.68
CA ARG A 168 -0.74 21.09 4.06
C ARG A 168 -1.59 19.87 4.29
N THR A 169 -1.02 18.88 4.99
CA THR A 169 -1.78 17.84 5.66
C THR A 169 -2.51 18.45 6.84
N TYR A 170 -3.83 18.27 6.93
CA TYR A 170 -4.65 18.69 8.07
C TYR A 170 -5.32 17.49 8.71
N ARG A 171 -5.62 17.59 9.99
CA ARG A 171 -6.39 16.56 10.68
C ARG A 171 -7.85 16.66 10.25
N GLN A 172 -8.41 15.55 9.84
CA GLN A 172 -9.83 15.39 9.56
C GLN A 172 -10.55 14.84 10.78
N SER A 173 -11.88 14.90 10.75
CA SER A 173 -12.72 14.24 11.73
C SER A 173 -12.42 12.74 11.80
N THR A 174 -12.39 12.18 12.98
CA THR A 174 -12.22 10.74 13.21
C THR A 174 -13.27 9.92 12.45
N SER A 175 -14.47 10.46 12.31
CA SER A 175 -15.57 9.85 11.54
C SER A 175 -15.19 9.57 10.08
N GLU A 176 -14.50 10.49 9.42
CA GLU A 176 -14.08 10.32 8.02
C GLU A 176 -13.05 9.20 7.86
N GLY A 177 -12.18 9.02 8.85
CA GLY A 177 -11.20 7.95 8.87
C GLY A 177 -11.81 6.56 9.11
N ILE A 178 -12.98 6.49 9.74
CA ILE A 178 -13.68 5.24 10.08
C ILE A 178 -14.56 4.76 8.92
N ILE A 179 -15.00 5.62 8.02
CA ILE A 179 -15.91 5.26 6.90
C ILE A 179 -15.36 4.09 6.08
N PHE A 180 -14.10 4.13 5.72
CA PHE A 180 -13.51 3.09 4.88
C PHE A 180 -13.43 1.72 5.58
N PRO A 181 -12.94 1.59 6.84
CA PRO A 181 -13.03 0.35 7.61
C PRO A 181 -14.46 -0.17 7.81
N VAL A 182 -15.42 0.70 8.07
CA VAL A 182 -16.84 0.31 8.19
C VAL A 182 -17.36 -0.27 6.87
N LEU A 183 -17.03 0.35 5.74
CA LEU A 183 -17.39 -0.19 4.43
C LEU A 183 -16.80 -1.60 4.23
N GLN A 184 -15.58 -1.85 4.71
CA GLN A 184 -14.96 -3.19 4.65
C GLN A 184 -15.70 -4.21 5.53
N VAL A 185 -16.21 -3.80 6.70
CA VAL A 185 -17.05 -4.67 7.54
C VAL A 185 -18.36 -5.01 6.82
N VAL A 186 -18.98 -4.03 6.15
CA VAL A 186 -20.19 -4.28 5.35
C VAL A 186 -19.88 -5.28 4.23
N PHE A 187 -18.76 -5.15 3.53
CA PHE A 187 -18.35 -6.11 2.51
C PHE A 187 -18.08 -7.50 3.09
N LEU A 188 -17.53 -7.58 4.30
CA LEU A 188 -17.32 -8.85 4.97
C LEU A 188 -18.63 -9.55 5.34
N ILE A 189 -19.68 -8.79 5.68
CA ILE A 189 -21.02 -9.32 5.98
C ILE A 189 -21.73 -9.80 4.69
N LEU A 190 -21.44 -9.15 3.56
CA LEU A 190 -22.02 -9.48 2.26
C LEU A 190 -21.30 -10.65 1.56
N LEU A 191 -20.15 -11.08 2.07
CA LEU A 191 -19.35 -12.20 1.54
C LEU A 191 -19.99 -13.53 1.91
#